data_afdb5ed88215a3955ea2d9297c80917e
#
_entry.id   afdb5ed88215a3955ea2d9297c80917e
#
_cell.length_a   1.000
_cell.length_b   1.000
_cell.length_c   1.000
_cell.angle_alpha   90.00
_cell.angle_beta   90.00
_cell.angle_gamma   90.00
#
_symmetry.space_group_name_H-M   'P 1'
#
loop_
_entity.id
_entity.type
_entity.pdbx_description
1 polymer ?
#
loop_
_entity_poly.entity_id
_entity_poly.type
_entity_poly.pdbx_seq_one_letter_code
_entity_poly.pdbx_strand_id
1 'polypeptide(L)'
;MKSVSIKMLMLVVILGAVMTSCKDKESEKRIAELESRLADLEGGAAPTATPATPATPKPAEKPEGPLPAFEWQTIEHDFGTIKEGEKVTHLYKFKNTGAVPLIIESVRPSCGCTAPNWSKEPIPVGGEGEVEVVFDSKGKPNAQNKTVTVTANTWPQTTVLRFKTFVTPAAK
;
A
#
# COMPACT_ATOMS: atom_id res chain seq x y z
N MET A 1 -22.57 21.19 -64.80
CA MET A 1 -22.00 21.33 -63.46
C MET A 1 -23.06 21.44 -62.33
N LYS A 2 -24.31 21.09 -62.52
CA LYS A 2 -25.37 21.18 -61.49
C LYS A 2 -25.87 19.84 -60.94
N SER A 3 -25.44 18.73 -61.51
CA SER A 3 -25.94 17.40 -61.13
C SER A 3 -25.12 16.71 -60.00
N VAL A 4 -23.89 17.16 -59.75
CA VAL A 4 -23.00 16.56 -58.75
C VAL A 4 -23.36 17.02 -57.32
N SER A 5 -23.88 18.29 -57.25
CA SER A 5 -24.19 18.93 -55.96
C SER A 5 -25.39 18.27 -55.19
N ILE A 6 -26.39 17.82 -55.96
CA ILE A 6 -27.61 17.20 -55.37
C ILE A 6 -27.32 15.80 -54.85
N LYS A 7 -26.48 15.03 -55.55
CA LYS A 7 -26.11 13.68 -55.07
C LYS A 7 -25.23 13.73 -53.83
N MET A 8 -24.39 14.75 -53.71
CA MET A 8 -23.54 14.94 -52.53
C MET A 8 -24.35 15.42 -51.32
N LEU A 9 -25.38 16.24 -51.54
CA LEU A 9 -26.29 16.72 -50.54
C LEU A 9 -27.16 15.56 -49.98
N MET A 10 -27.64 14.66 -50.87
CA MET A 10 -28.40 13.47 -50.45
C MET A 10 -27.54 12.50 -49.62
N LEU A 11 -26.27 12.35 -49.92
CA LEU A 11 -25.36 11.44 -49.22
C LEU A 11 -25.05 11.96 -47.81
N VAL A 12 -24.97 13.27 -47.62
CA VAL A 12 -24.77 13.87 -46.28
C VAL A 12 -26.04 13.75 -45.42
N VAL A 13 -27.22 13.81 -45.98
CA VAL A 13 -28.49 13.63 -45.24
C VAL A 13 -28.70 12.20 -44.83
N ILE A 14 -28.22 11.20 -45.61
CA ILE A 14 -28.33 9.78 -45.27
C ILE A 14 -27.31 9.40 -44.19
N LEU A 15 -26.12 10.04 -44.17
CA LEU A 15 -25.10 9.78 -43.15
C LEU A 15 -25.42 10.42 -41.79
N GLY A 16 -26.28 11.47 -41.77
CA GLY A 16 -26.73 12.15 -40.53
C GLY A 16 -27.85 11.42 -39.77
N ALA A 17 -28.50 10.41 -40.37
CA ALA A 17 -29.67 9.72 -39.78
C ALA A 17 -29.28 8.45 -38.97
N VAL A 18 -28.03 8.07 -38.87
CA VAL A 18 -27.59 6.82 -38.21
C VAL A 18 -27.08 7.05 -36.77
N MET A 19 -27.03 8.30 -36.30
CA MET A 19 -26.50 8.63 -34.96
C MET A 19 -27.58 8.82 -33.87
N THR A 20 -28.80 8.38 -34.10
CA THR A 20 -29.83 8.46 -33.08
C THR A 20 -30.53 7.12 -32.90
N SER A 21 -29.93 6.16 -32.25
CA SER A 21 -30.65 5.15 -31.47
C SER A 21 -29.68 4.12 -30.85
N CYS A 22 -29.14 4.46 -29.72
CA CYS A 22 -28.85 3.47 -28.66
C CYS A 22 -29.13 4.18 -27.36
N LYS A 23 -30.39 4.44 -27.09
CA LYS A 23 -30.88 4.79 -25.76
C LYS A 23 -31.26 3.45 -25.13
N ASP A 24 -30.30 2.83 -24.45
CA ASP A 24 -30.57 1.61 -23.70
C ASP A 24 -31.53 1.92 -22.56
N LYS A 25 -32.82 1.55 -22.75
CA LYS A 25 -33.85 1.62 -21.72
C LYS A 25 -33.48 0.87 -20.45
N GLU A 26 -32.54 -0.05 -20.55
CA GLU A 26 -32.00 -0.83 -19.43
C GLU A 26 -31.06 0.01 -18.56
N SER A 27 -30.20 0.86 -19.16
CA SER A 27 -29.33 1.76 -18.44
C SER A 27 -30.08 2.89 -17.74
N GLU A 28 -31.17 3.44 -18.37
CA GLU A 28 -32.04 4.44 -17.72
C GLU A 28 -32.78 3.87 -16.51
N LYS A 29 -33.19 2.60 -16.56
CA LYS A 29 -33.83 1.95 -15.41
C LYS A 29 -32.86 1.74 -14.27
N ARG A 30 -31.63 1.35 -14.56
CA ARG A 30 -30.57 1.19 -13.54
C ARG A 30 -30.14 2.49 -12.90
N ILE A 31 -30.09 3.57 -13.68
CA ILE A 31 -29.79 4.91 -13.17
C ILE A 31 -30.92 5.37 -12.24
N ALA A 32 -32.20 5.24 -12.66
CA ALA A 32 -33.35 5.60 -11.83
C ALA A 32 -33.47 4.76 -10.55
N GLU A 33 -33.07 3.47 -10.58
CA GLU A 33 -33.06 2.61 -9.39
C GLU A 33 -31.90 3.01 -8.43
N LEU A 34 -30.75 3.39 -8.95
CA LEU A 34 -29.64 3.88 -8.14
C LEU A 34 -29.93 5.24 -7.52
N GLU A 35 -30.57 6.15 -8.26
CA GLU A 35 -31.00 7.45 -7.73
C GLU A 35 -32.08 7.30 -6.64
N SER A 36 -33.02 6.34 -6.79
CA SER A 36 -33.99 6.02 -5.76
C SER A 36 -33.36 5.48 -4.49
N ARG A 37 -32.33 4.63 -4.60
CA ARG A 37 -31.58 4.13 -3.44
C ARG A 37 -30.73 5.19 -2.76
N LEU A 38 -30.20 6.15 -3.53
CA LEU A 38 -29.51 7.31 -2.97
C LEU A 38 -30.47 8.24 -2.20
N ALA A 39 -31.68 8.47 -2.72
CA ALA A 39 -32.68 9.27 -2.03
C ALA A 39 -33.17 8.62 -0.73
N ASP A 40 -33.27 7.30 -0.67
CA ASP A 40 -33.60 6.57 0.57
C ASP A 40 -32.49 6.64 1.63
N LEU A 41 -31.23 6.81 1.21
CA LEU A 41 -30.09 7.01 2.13
C LEU A 41 -29.95 8.46 2.60
N GLU A 42 -30.45 9.44 1.83
CA GLU A 42 -30.43 10.86 2.19
C GLU A 42 -31.67 11.31 3.00
N GLY A 43 -32.74 10.49 3.04
CA GLY A 43 -33.96 10.77 3.81
C GLY A 43 -33.90 10.45 5.31
N GLY A 44 -32.80 9.88 5.79
CA GLY A 44 -32.54 9.69 7.21
C GLY A 44 -31.91 10.94 7.81
N ALA A 45 -32.67 11.60 8.70
CA ALA A 45 -32.33 12.80 9.48
C ALA A 45 -30.82 13.09 9.58
N ALA A 46 -30.43 14.26 9.09
CA ALA A 46 -29.08 14.79 9.27
C ALA A 46 -28.70 14.78 10.77
N PRO A 47 -27.72 13.99 11.20
CA PRO A 47 -27.02 14.29 12.42
C PRO A 47 -26.12 15.50 12.14
N THR A 48 -26.38 16.58 12.82
CA THR A 48 -25.50 17.73 12.93
C THR A 48 -24.06 17.22 12.99
N ALA A 49 -23.28 17.44 11.92
CA ALA A 49 -21.88 17.11 11.90
C ALA A 49 -21.16 18.03 12.91
N THR A 50 -21.10 17.59 14.15
CA THR A 50 -20.07 18.03 15.07
C THR A 50 -18.74 17.66 14.41
N PRO A 51 -17.77 18.58 14.30
CA PRO A 51 -16.45 18.24 13.77
C PRO A 51 -15.94 17.03 14.54
N ALA A 52 -15.82 15.89 13.89
CA ALA A 52 -15.22 14.72 14.49
C ALA A 52 -13.79 15.09 14.86
N THR A 53 -13.58 15.35 16.14
CA THR A 53 -12.24 15.34 16.74
C THR A 53 -11.58 14.05 16.26
N PRO A 54 -10.36 14.10 15.70
CA PRO A 54 -9.65 12.91 15.30
C PRO A 54 -9.64 11.97 16.50
N ALA A 55 -10.35 10.86 16.38
CA ALA A 55 -10.34 9.85 17.42
C ALA A 55 -8.89 9.42 17.62
N THR A 56 -8.31 9.85 18.72
CA THR A 56 -7.03 9.32 19.19
C THR A 56 -7.19 7.80 19.21
N PRO A 57 -6.36 7.02 18.49
CA PRO A 57 -6.47 5.57 18.51
C PRO A 57 -6.40 5.12 19.96
N LYS A 58 -7.49 4.54 20.47
CA LYS A 58 -7.48 3.92 21.81
C LYS A 58 -6.27 2.97 21.82
N PRO A 59 -5.35 3.09 22.80
CA PRO A 59 -4.24 2.17 22.89
C PRO A 59 -4.81 0.75 22.87
N ALA A 60 -4.40 -0.06 21.91
CA ALA A 60 -4.83 -1.44 21.86
C ALA A 60 -4.40 -2.10 23.16
N GLU A 61 -5.32 -2.69 23.89
CA GLU A 61 -5.04 -3.35 25.16
C GLU A 61 -4.17 -4.60 24.88
N LYS A 62 -3.15 -4.81 25.73
CA LYS A 62 -2.27 -5.97 25.62
C LYS A 62 -3.12 -7.22 25.81
N PRO A 63 -3.07 -8.21 24.88
CA PRO A 63 -3.76 -9.47 25.09
C PRO A 63 -3.32 -10.15 26.38
N GLU A 64 -4.25 -10.74 27.10
CA GLU A 64 -3.95 -11.55 28.29
C GLU A 64 -3.43 -12.93 27.85
N GLY A 65 -2.40 -13.41 28.53
CA GLY A 65 -1.82 -14.72 28.28
C GLY A 65 -0.37 -14.70 27.81
N PRO A 66 0.19 -15.90 27.52
CA PRO A 66 1.57 -16.02 27.05
C PRO A 66 1.68 -15.44 25.63
N LEU A 67 2.65 -14.56 25.43
CA LEU A 67 2.91 -13.90 24.15
C LEU A 67 4.32 -14.21 23.65
N PRO A 68 4.55 -14.24 22.33
CA PRO A 68 5.88 -14.24 21.76
C PRO A 68 6.50 -12.84 21.89
N ALA A 69 7.82 -12.78 21.85
CA ALA A 69 8.55 -11.54 21.94
C ALA A 69 9.78 -11.54 21.02
N PHE A 70 10.01 -10.43 20.32
CA PHE A 70 11.23 -10.22 19.57
C PHE A 70 12.35 -9.73 20.50
N GLU A 71 13.49 -10.34 20.39
CA GLU A 71 14.77 -9.79 20.82
C GLU A 71 15.64 -9.58 19.56
N TRP A 72 15.65 -8.35 19.06
CA TRP A 72 16.43 -7.98 17.87
C TRP A 72 17.90 -7.76 18.23
N GLN A 73 18.82 -8.28 17.45
CA GLN A 73 20.25 -7.96 17.59
C GLN A 73 20.50 -6.47 17.28
N THR A 74 19.80 -5.94 16.28
CA THR A 74 19.75 -4.51 15.96
C THR A 74 18.43 -4.20 15.24
N ILE A 75 17.90 -3.00 15.46
CA ILE A 75 16.74 -2.48 14.72
C ILE A 75 17.13 -1.31 13.82
N GLU A 76 18.39 -0.88 13.89
CA GLU A 76 18.93 0.20 13.07
C GLU A 76 20.24 -0.25 12.42
N HIS A 77 20.42 0.11 11.15
CA HIS A 77 21.64 -0.18 10.41
C HIS A 77 22.09 1.03 9.60
N ASP A 78 23.41 1.25 9.52
CA ASP A 78 24.00 2.30 8.70
C ASP A 78 24.88 1.66 7.62
N PHE A 79 24.45 1.80 6.36
CA PHE A 79 25.25 1.33 5.23
C PHE A 79 26.43 2.26 4.90
N GLY A 80 26.54 3.41 5.57
CA GLY A 80 27.52 4.42 5.24
C GLY A 80 27.25 5.09 3.90
N THR A 81 28.33 5.35 3.14
CA THR A 81 28.25 5.97 1.82
C THR A 81 28.32 4.91 0.72
N ILE A 82 27.31 4.91 -0.17
CA ILE A 82 27.23 4.02 -1.33
C ILE A 82 27.10 4.84 -2.61
N LYS A 83 27.32 4.22 -3.77
CA LYS A 83 27.15 4.88 -5.09
C LYS A 83 25.72 4.73 -5.59
N GLU A 84 25.21 5.72 -6.32
CA GLU A 84 23.92 5.63 -6.97
C GLU A 84 23.87 4.43 -7.94
N GLY A 85 22.80 3.63 -7.87
CA GLY A 85 22.63 2.39 -8.62
C GLY A 85 23.15 1.15 -7.90
N GLU A 86 23.84 1.31 -6.78
CA GLU A 86 24.28 0.19 -5.96
C GLU A 86 23.11 -0.41 -5.17
N LYS A 87 23.09 -1.74 -5.06
CA LYS A 87 22.14 -2.47 -4.21
C LYS A 87 22.86 -2.96 -2.97
N VAL A 88 22.32 -2.64 -1.81
CA VAL A 88 22.88 -3.08 -0.52
C VAL A 88 21.85 -3.93 0.22
N THR A 89 22.33 -4.92 0.94
CA THR A 89 21.52 -5.89 1.67
C THR A 89 21.91 -5.94 3.13
N HIS A 90 20.93 -6.03 4.01
CA HIS A 90 21.14 -6.27 5.44
C HIS A 90 20.20 -7.32 5.96
N LEU A 91 20.69 -8.19 6.83
CA LEU A 91 19.93 -9.22 7.54
C LEU A 91 19.69 -8.77 8.98
N TYR A 92 18.45 -8.44 9.29
CA TYR A 92 18.01 -8.17 10.66
C TYR A 92 17.72 -9.49 11.36
N LYS A 93 18.56 -9.88 12.28
CA LYS A 93 18.39 -11.12 13.06
C LYS A 93 17.72 -10.86 14.39
N PHE A 94 16.90 -11.81 14.80
CA PHE A 94 16.19 -11.76 16.07
C PHE A 94 16.06 -13.15 16.68
N LYS A 95 15.72 -13.17 17.97
CA LYS A 95 15.40 -14.37 18.73
C LYS A 95 14.00 -14.25 19.31
N ASN A 96 13.26 -15.33 19.37
CA ASN A 96 12.00 -15.38 20.12
C ASN A 96 12.28 -15.63 21.60
N THR A 97 12.20 -14.59 22.41
CA THR A 97 12.36 -14.67 23.87
C THR A 97 11.02 -14.75 24.62
N GLY A 98 9.90 -14.82 23.87
CA GLY A 98 8.58 -14.99 24.43
C GLY A 98 8.28 -16.40 24.92
N ALA A 99 7.03 -16.64 25.32
CA ALA A 99 6.58 -17.88 25.93
C ALA A 99 5.86 -18.83 24.93
N VAL A 100 5.61 -18.36 23.69
CA VAL A 100 4.92 -19.12 22.64
C VAL A 100 5.60 -18.89 21.28
N PRO A 101 5.33 -19.72 20.26
CA PRO A 101 5.92 -19.53 18.94
C PRO A 101 5.60 -18.15 18.34
N LEU A 102 6.61 -17.53 17.73
CA LEU A 102 6.52 -16.25 17.07
C LEU A 102 6.27 -16.47 15.58
N ILE A 103 5.28 -15.75 15.02
CA ILE A 103 4.89 -15.82 13.62
C ILE A 103 4.95 -14.40 13.04
N ILE A 104 5.76 -14.23 12.00
CA ILE A 104 5.77 -12.98 11.21
C ILE A 104 4.64 -13.05 10.18
N GLU A 105 3.68 -12.16 10.29
CA GLU A 105 2.51 -12.09 9.41
C GLU A 105 2.83 -11.32 8.14
N SER A 106 3.57 -10.22 8.25
CA SER A 106 3.96 -9.43 7.09
C SER A 106 5.22 -8.60 7.35
N VAL A 107 5.94 -8.31 6.26
CA VAL A 107 7.07 -7.38 6.22
C VAL A 107 6.81 -6.35 5.13
N ARG A 108 6.71 -5.09 5.50
CA ARG A 108 6.37 -3.97 4.60
C ARG A 108 7.50 -2.94 4.56
N PRO A 109 8.34 -2.96 3.53
CA PRO A 109 9.38 -1.97 3.34
C PRO A 109 8.81 -0.65 2.79
N SER A 110 9.50 0.46 3.11
CA SER A 110 9.23 1.76 2.51
C SER A 110 9.73 1.83 1.06
N CYS A 111 9.33 2.89 0.31
CA CYS A 111 9.65 3.05 -1.10
C CYS A 111 11.14 2.89 -1.42
N GLY A 112 11.44 2.08 -2.42
CA GLY A 112 12.79 1.77 -2.90
C GLY A 112 13.52 0.67 -2.15
N CYS A 113 12.83 0.04 -1.19
CA CYS A 113 13.31 -1.14 -0.50
C CYS A 113 12.46 -2.34 -0.86
N THR A 114 13.03 -3.51 -0.73
CA THR A 114 12.34 -4.80 -0.80
C THR A 114 12.74 -5.66 0.41
N ALA A 115 11.87 -6.54 0.81
CA ALA A 115 12.16 -7.57 1.80
C ALA A 115 11.86 -8.93 1.13
N PRO A 116 12.80 -9.45 0.34
CA PRO A 116 12.56 -10.64 -0.46
C PRO A 116 12.37 -11.89 0.38
N ASN A 117 13.06 -11.95 1.50
CA ASN A 117 13.04 -13.11 2.39
C ASN A 117 12.86 -12.72 3.85
N TRP A 118 12.11 -13.52 4.58
CA TRP A 118 12.02 -13.52 6.04
C TRP A 118 11.58 -14.90 6.53
N SER A 119 11.78 -15.16 7.82
CA SER A 119 11.33 -16.41 8.45
C SER A 119 9.81 -16.51 8.44
N LYS A 120 9.25 -17.35 7.56
CA LYS A 120 7.79 -17.52 7.37
C LYS A 120 7.20 -18.61 8.27
N GLU A 121 8.02 -19.54 8.70
CA GLU A 121 7.62 -20.59 9.60
C GLU A 121 7.54 -20.09 11.05
N PRO A 122 6.69 -20.68 11.89
CA PRO A 122 6.64 -20.35 13.32
C PRO A 122 8.00 -20.57 13.98
N ILE A 123 8.53 -19.53 14.62
CA ILE A 123 9.81 -19.57 15.31
C ILE A 123 9.56 -20.01 16.75
N PRO A 124 10.06 -21.18 17.18
CA PRO A 124 9.83 -21.68 18.51
C PRO A 124 10.43 -20.79 19.59
N VAL A 125 10.03 -20.99 20.83
CA VAL A 125 10.61 -20.28 21.99
C VAL A 125 12.12 -20.53 22.03
N GLY A 126 12.90 -19.46 22.12
CA GLY A 126 14.37 -19.51 22.06
C GLY A 126 14.95 -19.69 20.65
N GLY A 127 14.11 -19.91 19.63
CA GLY A 127 14.54 -20.00 18.23
C GLY A 127 14.92 -18.65 17.64
N GLU A 128 15.71 -18.69 16.56
CA GLU A 128 16.20 -17.51 15.83
C GLU A 128 15.49 -17.37 14.49
N GLY A 129 15.34 -16.14 14.04
CA GLY A 129 14.82 -15.80 12.73
C GLY A 129 15.51 -14.57 12.15
N GLU A 130 15.19 -14.28 10.89
CA GLU A 130 15.78 -13.17 10.19
C GLU A 130 14.82 -12.51 9.21
N VAL A 131 15.09 -11.24 8.91
CA VAL A 131 14.42 -10.46 7.87
C VAL A 131 15.49 -9.86 6.96
N GLU A 132 15.48 -10.26 5.69
CA GLU A 132 16.36 -9.71 4.67
C GLU A 132 15.77 -8.42 4.10
N VAL A 133 16.56 -7.36 4.09
CA VAL A 133 16.17 -6.07 3.51
C VAL A 133 17.18 -5.68 2.44
N VAL A 134 16.68 -5.40 1.25
CA VAL A 134 17.47 -4.94 0.10
C VAL A 134 17.04 -3.53 -0.26
N PHE A 135 18.01 -2.63 -0.38
CA PHE A 135 17.79 -1.26 -0.85
C PHE A 135 18.44 -1.06 -2.21
N ASP A 136 17.66 -0.58 -3.19
CA ASP A 136 18.13 -0.17 -4.50
C ASP A 136 18.28 1.36 -4.54
N SER A 137 19.52 1.85 -4.64
CA SER A 137 19.84 3.28 -4.62
C SER A 137 19.63 4.00 -5.94
N LYS A 138 19.20 3.30 -7.01
CA LYS A 138 18.98 3.90 -8.33
C LYS A 138 17.94 5.03 -8.27
N GLY A 139 18.31 6.22 -8.73
CA GLY A 139 17.46 7.40 -8.72
C GLY A 139 17.17 7.96 -7.32
N LYS A 140 18.03 7.66 -6.32
CA LYS A 140 17.85 8.08 -4.93
C LYS A 140 19.13 8.68 -4.34
N PRO A 141 19.62 9.81 -4.88
CA PRO A 141 20.85 10.43 -4.38
C PRO A 141 20.65 11.06 -2.99
N ASN A 142 21.76 11.38 -2.35
CA ASN A 142 21.86 12.02 -1.05
C ASN A 142 21.46 11.13 0.14
N ALA A 143 21.15 11.75 1.29
CA ALA A 143 20.80 11.02 2.50
C ALA A 143 19.47 10.26 2.34
N GLN A 144 19.50 8.98 2.62
CA GLN A 144 18.34 8.08 2.60
C GLN A 144 18.11 7.51 3.99
N ASN A 145 16.91 7.74 4.53
CA ASN A 145 16.43 7.12 5.75
C ASN A 145 15.22 6.27 5.39
N LYS A 146 15.29 4.98 5.62
CA LYS A 146 14.27 4.01 5.23
C LYS A 146 13.79 3.19 6.41
N THR A 147 12.57 2.72 6.32
CA THR A 147 11.94 1.90 7.34
C THR A 147 11.38 0.62 6.73
N VAL A 148 11.34 -0.42 7.55
CA VAL A 148 10.67 -1.68 7.25
C VAL A 148 9.79 -2.02 8.44
N THR A 149 8.49 -2.11 8.22
CA THR A 149 7.53 -2.48 9.26
C THR A 149 7.33 -3.98 9.25
N VAL A 150 7.65 -4.63 10.36
CA VAL A 150 7.42 -6.05 10.60
C VAL A 150 6.18 -6.20 11.47
N THR A 151 5.20 -6.96 11.01
CA THR A 151 3.99 -7.30 11.78
C THR A 151 4.04 -8.76 12.19
N ALA A 152 3.79 -9.05 13.46
CA ALA A 152 3.84 -10.37 14.03
C ALA A 152 2.78 -10.55 15.13
N ASN A 153 2.59 -11.76 15.60
CA ASN A 153 1.70 -12.08 16.72
C ASN A 153 2.24 -11.63 18.09
N THR A 154 3.18 -10.69 18.13
CA THR A 154 3.79 -10.11 19.33
C THR A 154 2.97 -8.97 19.92
N TRP A 155 3.39 -8.45 21.06
CA TRP A 155 2.89 -7.19 21.60
C TRP A 155 4.05 -6.23 21.96
N PRO A 156 4.12 -5.03 21.32
CA PRO A 156 3.24 -4.58 20.23
C PRO A 156 3.35 -5.46 18.98
N GLN A 157 2.28 -5.48 18.15
CA GLN A 157 2.21 -6.30 16.94
C GLN A 157 3.18 -5.85 15.85
N THR A 158 3.63 -4.60 15.91
CA THR A 158 4.50 -4.01 14.88
C THR A 158 5.84 -3.59 15.47
N THR A 159 6.91 -3.95 14.75
CA THR A 159 8.27 -3.44 14.98
C THR A 159 8.74 -2.71 13.73
N VAL A 160 9.37 -1.56 13.91
CA VAL A 160 9.91 -0.77 12.80
C VAL A 160 11.42 -0.89 12.80
N LEU A 161 11.95 -1.57 11.80
CA LEU A 161 13.37 -1.61 11.49
C LEU A 161 13.74 -0.38 10.67
N ARG A 162 14.94 0.14 10.86
CA ARG A 162 15.44 1.36 10.20
C ARG A 162 16.80 1.13 9.62
N PHE A 163 17.07 1.78 8.49
CA PHE A 163 18.43 1.97 8.04
C PHE A 163 18.64 3.36 7.45
N LYS A 164 19.88 3.78 7.44
CA LYS A 164 20.32 5.01 6.81
C LYS A 164 21.51 4.76 5.91
N THR A 165 21.64 5.61 4.90
CA THR A 165 22.81 5.61 4.00
C THR A 165 22.91 6.98 3.32
N PHE A 166 24.11 7.32 2.86
CA PHE A 166 24.33 8.45 1.97
C PHE A 166 24.67 7.94 0.57
N VAL A 167 23.86 8.32 -0.41
CA VAL A 167 24.05 7.90 -1.80
C VAL A 167 24.75 8.99 -2.58
N THR A 168 25.97 8.71 -3.02
CA THR A 168 26.73 9.62 -3.90
C THR A 168 26.12 9.59 -5.30
N PRO A 169 25.70 10.74 -5.87
CA PRO A 169 25.13 10.80 -7.20
C PRO A 169 26.09 10.20 -8.25
N ALA A 170 25.53 9.57 -9.27
CA ALA A 170 26.30 9.15 -10.43
C ALA A 170 26.88 10.38 -11.13
N ALA A 171 28.16 10.32 -11.52
CA ALA A 171 28.76 11.34 -12.36
C ALA A 171 28.00 11.39 -13.70
N LYS A 172 27.57 12.59 -14.10
CA LYS A 172 26.95 12.82 -15.41
C LYS A 172 27.98 12.78 -16.50
#